data_8f295db701da6128990373faf8bf5261
#
_entry.id   8f295db701da6128990373faf8bf5261
#
_cell.length_a   1.000
_cell.length_b   1.000
_cell.length_c   1.000
_cell.angle_alpha   90.00
_cell.angle_beta   90.00
_cell.angle_gamma   90.00
#
_symmetry.space_group_name_H-M   'P 1'
#
loop_
_entity.id
_entity.type
_entity.pdbx_description
1 polymer ?
#
loop_
_entity_poly.entity_id
_entity_poly.type
_entity_poly.pdbx_seq_one_letter_code
_entity_poly.pdbx_strand_id
1 'polypeptide(L)'
;MTSIAARPHADFARRPMLVFWETTRACGLACRHCRASAQRQALPGELSRGEGHQLIDQVAEFGRPYPILILTGGDCLLRPDLFELVGYARATGIPVALSPSVTPALGPEMIARIAAAGVRAVSVSLDGATADVHDQIRGIPGHFHDTLTAIRALVAAGLHVQVNTTVMAASAAGLARIAVLLDALGVHAWEVFFLVQTGRGTSIGAITPDEHDDVCHFLYDASQHGFVVRTVEAPFFRRVVAARRAGAAPPDRPLYRALVSELRRALPGPGRPPRAHTAATRDGKGIIFIGYDGNVFPAGFLPLTLGNVRSQRLSQIYTDDPLLRAIRAARFTGRCGSCPYADLCGGSRARAYAAGRGPLGSDPACPFQPAHPEAIPA
;
A
#
# COMPACT_ATOMS: atom_id res chain seq x y z
N MET A 1 -6.59 -13.85 31.78
CA MET A 1 -5.41 -14.00 30.90
C MET A 1 -5.82 -14.81 29.70
N THR A 2 -6.33 -14.16 28.65
CA THR A 2 -6.78 -14.82 27.41
C THR A 2 -5.60 -14.83 26.45
N SER A 3 -5.03 -15.99 26.23
CA SER A 3 -3.97 -16.28 25.25
C SER A 3 -4.38 -15.71 23.90
N ILE A 4 -3.63 -14.74 23.38
CA ILE A 4 -3.71 -14.32 21.98
C ILE A 4 -3.13 -15.49 21.18
N ALA A 5 -4.02 -16.36 20.69
CA ALA A 5 -3.65 -17.43 19.79
C ALA A 5 -2.86 -16.81 18.62
N ALA A 6 -1.63 -17.23 18.46
CA ALA A 6 -0.79 -16.86 17.31
C ALA A 6 -1.58 -17.18 16.04
N ARG A 7 -1.90 -16.15 15.24
CA ARG A 7 -2.52 -16.39 13.93
C ARG A 7 -1.61 -17.33 13.17
N PRO A 8 -2.14 -18.41 12.56
CA PRO A 8 -1.32 -19.35 11.79
C PRO A 8 -0.52 -18.51 10.78
N HIS A 9 0.79 -18.77 10.68
CA HIS A 9 1.66 -18.11 9.71
C HIS A 9 1.02 -18.26 8.34
N ALA A 10 0.68 -17.10 7.72
CA ALA A 10 0.10 -17.12 6.39
C ALA A 10 1.13 -17.77 5.43
N ASP A 11 0.73 -18.86 4.80
CA ASP A 11 1.58 -19.57 3.84
C ASP A 11 1.63 -18.79 2.53
N PHE A 12 2.48 -17.74 2.51
CA PHE A 12 2.69 -16.93 1.33
C PHE A 12 3.39 -17.67 0.18
N ALA A 13 3.86 -18.90 0.39
CA ALA A 13 4.37 -19.70 -0.70
C ALA A 13 3.24 -20.19 -1.61
N ARG A 14 2.07 -20.45 -1.04
CA ARG A 14 0.93 -21.04 -1.74
C ARG A 14 -0.14 -20.03 -2.16
N ARG A 15 -0.33 -18.95 -1.39
CA ARG A 15 -1.40 -17.98 -1.63
C ARG A 15 -1.04 -16.57 -1.22
N PRO A 16 -1.50 -15.54 -1.97
CA PRO A 16 -1.43 -14.17 -1.53
C PRO A 16 -2.44 -13.90 -0.41
N MET A 17 -2.19 -12.85 0.38
CA MET A 17 -3.16 -12.26 1.30
C MET A 17 -3.99 -11.19 0.58
N LEU A 18 -3.36 -10.47 -0.36
CA LEU A 18 -3.94 -9.37 -1.10
C LEU A 18 -3.80 -9.62 -2.61
N VAL A 19 -4.91 -9.53 -3.32
CA VAL A 19 -4.97 -9.52 -4.78
C VAL A 19 -5.47 -8.16 -5.20
N PHE A 20 -4.62 -7.36 -5.84
CA PHE A 20 -5.00 -6.08 -6.41
C PHE A 20 -5.39 -6.28 -7.87
N TRP A 21 -6.53 -5.72 -8.26
CA TRP A 21 -6.92 -5.65 -9.66
C TRP A 21 -7.15 -4.19 -10.07
N GLU A 22 -6.30 -3.69 -10.98
CA GLU A 22 -6.50 -2.42 -11.67
C GLU A 22 -7.62 -2.62 -12.70
N THR A 23 -8.86 -2.32 -12.31
CA THR A 23 -10.05 -2.64 -13.09
C THR A 23 -10.19 -1.79 -14.34
N THR A 24 -9.60 -0.60 -14.35
CA THR A 24 -9.56 0.36 -15.46
C THR A 24 -8.40 1.34 -15.28
N ARG A 25 -7.92 1.94 -16.36
CA ARG A 25 -7.03 3.10 -16.31
C ARG A 25 -7.74 4.44 -16.45
N ALA A 26 -9.05 4.43 -16.61
CA ALA A 26 -9.84 5.66 -16.61
C ALA A 26 -9.78 6.34 -15.26
N CYS A 27 -9.54 7.65 -15.23
CA CYS A 27 -9.53 8.47 -14.02
C CYS A 27 -9.80 9.95 -14.34
N GLY A 28 -10.60 10.60 -13.49
CA GLY A 28 -10.83 12.03 -13.55
C GLY A 28 -9.66 12.89 -13.04
N LEU A 29 -8.67 12.27 -12.35
CA LEU A 29 -7.53 12.96 -11.76
C LEU A 29 -6.28 12.89 -12.64
N ALA A 30 -5.40 13.88 -12.46
CA ALA A 30 -4.11 13.97 -13.14
C ALA A 30 -2.93 13.99 -12.14
N CYS A 31 -2.99 13.19 -11.08
CA CYS A 31 -2.01 13.19 -9.99
C CYS A 31 -0.57 13.09 -10.51
N ARG A 32 0.33 13.95 -9.97
CA ARG A 32 1.72 14.04 -10.43
C ARG A 32 2.53 12.77 -10.17
N HIS A 33 2.21 12.03 -9.10
CA HIS A 33 2.89 10.79 -8.70
C HIS A 33 2.19 9.51 -9.18
N CYS A 34 1.23 9.61 -10.10
CA CYS A 34 0.45 8.46 -10.54
C CYS A 34 1.32 7.39 -11.22
N ARG A 35 1.42 6.20 -10.59
CA ARG A 35 2.16 5.07 -11.13
C ARG A 35 1.59 4.55 -12.44
N ALA A 36 0.26 4.58 -12.58
CA ALA A 36 -0.46 4.02 -13.72
C ALA A 36 -0.46 4.94 -14.94
N SER A 37 -0.05 6.21 -14.78
CA SER A 37 -0.24 7.22 -15.84
C SER A 37 -1.67 7.24 -16.35
N ALA A 38 -2.65 7.22 -15.42
CA ALA A 38 -4.07 7.09 -15.69
C ALA A 38 -4.56 8.08 -16.77
N GLN A 39 -5.51 7.66 -17.57
CA GLN A 39 -6.09 8.36 -18.71
C GLN A 39 -7.50 8.82 -18.39
N ARG A 40 -8.07 9.75 -19.20
CA ARG A 40 -9.46 10.17 -19.02
C ARG A 40 -10.49 9.12 -19.38
N GLN A 41 -10.14 8.20 -20.27
CA GLN A 41 -11.01 7.14 -20.78
C GLN A 41 -10.39 5.77 -20.54
N ALA A 42 -11.24 4.75 -20.54
CA ALA A 42 -10.84 3.36 -20.51
C ALA A 42 -9.94 3.03 -21.69
N LEU A 43 -8.94 2.21 -21.47
CA LEU A 43 -8.04 1.76 -22.53
C LEU A 43 -8.61 0.51 -23.22
N PRO A 44 -8.31 0.32 -24.51
CA PRO A 44 -8.60 -0.96 -25.16
C PRO A 44 -7.94 -2.12 -24.43
N GLY A 45 -8.62 -3.27 -24.41
CA GLY A 45 -8.08 -4.49 -23.82
C GLY A 45 -8.34 -4.62 -22.32
N GLU A 46 -9.12 -3.74 -21.69
CA GLU A 46 -9.61 -3.99 -20.33
C GLU A 46 -10.35 -5.33 -20.24
N LEU A 47 -10.19 -6.05 -19.12
CA LEU A 47 -10.92 -7.30 -18.92
C LEU A 47 -12.42 -7.03 -19.01
N SER A 48 -13.10 -7.78 -19.87
CA SER A 48 -14.55 -7.76 -19.99
C SER A 48 -15.20 -8.24 -18.68
N ARG A 49 -16.52 -8.05 -18.53
CA ARG A 49 -17.28 -8.57 -17.39
C ARG A 49 -17.08 -10.08 -17.20
N GLY A 50 -17.18 -10.86 -18.30
CA GLY A 50 -17.00 -12.31 -18.25
C GLY A 50 -15.59 -12.71 -17.81
N GLU A 51 -14.56 -12.03 -18.34
CA GLU A 51 -13.17 -12.24 -17.90
C GLU A 51 -12.96 -11.80 -16.45
N GLY A 52 -13.68 -10.76 -15.99
CA GLY A 52 -13.69 -10.34 -14.58
C GLY A 52 -14.25 -11.43 -13.66
N HIS A 53 -15.35 -12.09 -14.03
CA HIS A 53 -15.86 -13.25 -13.29
C HIS A 53 -14.84 -14.39 -13.27
N GLN A 54 -14.24 -14.72 -14.41
CA GLN A 54 -13.19 -15.75 -14.48
C GLN A 54 -11.99 -15.42 -13.59
N LEU A 55 -11.57 -14.15 -13.51
CA LEU A 55 -10.51 -13.72 -12.59
C LEU A 55 -10.94 -13.93 -11.13
N ILE A 56 -12.17 -13.61 -10.77
CA ILE A 56 -12.70 -13.83 -9.42
C ILE A 56 -12.70 -15.33 -9.08
N ASP A 57 -13.08 -16.19 -10.01
CA ASP A 57 -13.00 -17.65 -9.85
C ASP A 57 -11.56 -18.12 -9.63
N GLN A 58 -10.60 -17.58 -10.39
CA GLN A 58 -9.18 -17.86 -10.18
C GLN A 58 -8.66 -17.37 -8.81
N VAL A 59 -9.19 -16.26 -8.28
CA VAL A 59 -8.89 -15.82 -6.89
C VAL A 59 -9.47 -16.81 -5.88
N ALA A 60 -10.64 -17.39 -6.14
CA ALA A 60 -11.24 -18.40 -5.27
C ALA A 60 -10.43 -19.71 -5.25
N GLU A 61 -9.69 -20.04 -6.31
CA GLU A 61 -8.81 -21.22 -6.37
C GLU A 61 -7.73 -21.24 -5.28
N PHE A 62 -7.34 -20.08 -4.74
CA PHE A 62 -6.40 -20.01 -3.60
C PHE A 62 -6.95 -20.64 -2.31
N GLY A 63 -8.26 -20.87 -2.23
CA GLY A 63 -8.91 -21.49 -1.09
C GLY A 63 -9.05 -20.58 0.14
N ARG A 64 -9.71 -21.12 1.15
CA ARG A 64 -9.99 -20.40 2.41
C ARG A 64 -8.76 -20.41 3.35
N PRO A 65 -8.53 -19.32 4.12
CA PRO A 65 -9.19 -18.01 4.01
C PRO A 65 -8.83 -17.33 2.69
N TYR A 66 -9.85 -16.89 1.95
CA TYR A 66 -9.64 -16.25 0.66
C TYR A 66 -8.78 -14.99 0.76
N PRO A 67 -7.97 -14.68 -0.27
CA PRO A 67 -7.34 -13.38 -0.40
C PRO A 67 -8.37 -12.25 -0.36
N ILE A 68 -7.98 -11.07 0.10
CA ILE A 68 -8.78 -9.87 -0.07
C ILE A 68 -8.60 -9.39 -1.51
N LEU A 69 -9.68 -9.30 -2.27
CA LEU A 69 -9.69 -8.72 -3.61
C LEU A 69 -9.85 -7.19 -3.49
N ILE A 70 -8.86 -6.45 -3.93
CA ILE A 70 -8.86 -4.98 -3.91
C ILE A 70 -9.07 -4.49 -5.33
N LEU A 71 -10.27 -3.94 -5.58
CA LEU A 71 -10.60 -3.34 -6.87
C LEU A 71 -10.11 -1.88 -6.85
N THR A 72 -9.13 -1.62 -7.68
CA THR A 72 -8.46 -0.32 -7.83
C THR A 72 -8.44 0.07 -9.32
N GLY A 73 -7.63 1.03 -9.69
CA GLY A 73 -7.47 1.42 -11.09
C GLY A 73 -6.90 2.82 -11.22
N GLY A 74 -7.31 3.50 -12.26
CA GLY A 74 -7.36 4.95 -12.27
C GLY A 74 -8.41 5.39 -11.24
N ASP A 75 -9.68 5.18 -11.57
CA ASP A 75 -10.80 5.27 -10.62
C ASP A 75 -11.75 4.09 -10.87
N CYS A 76 -11.79 3.14 -9.96
CA CYS A 76 -12.62 1.93 -10.12
C CYS A 76 -14.13 2.24 -10.25
N LEU A 77 -14.59 3.40 -9.77
CA LEU A 77 -15.99 3.83 -9.92
C LEU A 77 -16.38 4.15 -11.38
N LEU A 78 -15.39 4.36 -12.26
CA LEU A 78 -15.66 4.57 -13.69
C LEU A 78 -15.86 3.26 -14.46
N ARG A 79 -15.66 2.12 -13.82
CA ARG A 79 -15.97 0.82 -14.41
C ARG A 79 -17.47 0.52 -14.32
N PRO A 80 -18.19 0.34 -15.44
CA PRO A 80 -19.68 0.27 -15.41
C PRO A 80 -20.23 -0.96 -14.68
N ASP A 81 -19.55 -2.11 -14.76
CA ASP A 81 -19.93 -3.38 -14.14
C ASP A 81 -19.31 -3.61 -12.74
N LEU A 82 -18.72 -2.55 -12.10
CA LEU A 82 -18.04 -2.67 -10.82
C LEU A 82 -18.86 -3.40 -9.75
N PHE A 83 -20.11 -2.99 -9.55
CA PHE A 83 -20.94 -3.54 -8.48
C PHE A 83 -21.45 -4.95 -8.77
N GLU A 84 -21.53 -5.34 -10.03
CA GLU A 84 -21.80 -6.73 -10.42
C GLU A 84 -20.60 -7.63 -10.06
N LEU A 85 -19.38 -7.18 -10.35
CA LEU A 85 -18.16 -7.86 -9.95
C LEU A 85 -18.01 -7.95 -8.42
N VAL A 86 -18.33 -6.88 -7.68
CA VAL A 86 -18.38 -6.90 -6.21
C VAL A 86 -19.38 -7.94 -5.71
N GLY A 87 -20.59 -7.95 -6.27
CA GLY A 87 -21.65 -8.91 -5.91
C GLY A 87 -21.22 -10.35 -6.16
N TYR A 88 -20.62 -10.62 -7.33
CA TYR A 88 -20.13 -11.93 -7.71
C TYR A 88 -19.02 -12.44 -6.76
N ALA A 89 -18.01 -11.59 -6.49
CA ALA A 89 -16.93 -11.94 -5.57
C ALA A 89 -17.45 -12.25 -4.16
N ARG A 90 -18.41 -11.45 -3.67
CA ARG A 90 -19.02 -11.67 -2.36
C ARG A 90 -19.88 -12.94 -2.30
N ALA A 91 -20.63 -13.24 -3.35
CA ALA A 91 -21.39 -14.49 -3.45
C ALA A 91 -20.46 -15.72 -3.41
N THR A 92 -19.26 -15.61 -3.96
CA THR A 92 -18.20 -16.63 -3.86
C THR A 92 -17.58 -16.69 -2.45
N GLY A 93 -17.80 -15.66 -1.61
CA GLY A 93 -17.26 -15.54 -0.26
C GLY A 93 -15.91 -14.80 -0.17
N ILE A 94 -15.45 -14.20 -1.27
CA ILE A 94 -14.20 -13.42 -1.32
C ILE A 94 -14.45 -12.04 -0.68
N PRO A 95 -13.64 -11.62 0.29
CA PRO A 95 -13.72 -10.27 0.85
C PRO A 95 -13.24 -9.24 -0.17
N VAL A 96 -14.06 -8.22 -0.45
CA VAL A 96 -13.76 -7.16 -1.42
C VAL A 96 -13.47 -5.84 -0.70
N ALA A 97 -12.44 -5.12 -1.16
CA ALA A 97 -12.17 -3.73 -0.82
C ALA A 97 -12.14 -2.87 -2.08
N LEU A 98 -12.49 -1.59 -1.95
CA LEU A 98 -12.44 -0.63 -3.05
C LEU A 98 -11.39 0.45 -2.79
N SER A 99 -10.72 0.88 -3.86
CA SER A 99 -9.77 2.01 -3.83
C SER A 99 -10.17 3.05 -4.88
N PRO A 100 -11.29 3.78 -4.68
CA PRO A 100 -11.75 4.81 -5.59
C PRO A 100 -10.89 6.08 -5.51
N SER A 101 -10.96 6.90 -6.55
CA SER A 101 -10.50 8.28 -6.49
C SER A 101 -11.59 9.18 -5.89
N VAL A 102 -11.17 10.21 -5.17
CA VAL A 102 -12.14 11.27 -4.76
C VAL A 102 -12.39 12.14 -5.97
N THR A 103 -13.54 11.90 -6.59
CA THR A 103 -14.06 12.61 -7.77
C THR A 103 -15.55 12.86 -7.55
N PRO A 104 -16.22 13.67 -8.36
CA PRO A 104 -17.67 13.81 -8.26
C PRO A 104 -18.46 12.48 -8.32
N ALA A 105 -17.85 11.41 -8.84
CA ALA A 105 -18.45 10.08 -8.85
C ALA A 105 -18.58 9.48 -7.42
N LEU A 106 -17.74 9.92 -6.45
CA LEU A 106 -17.80 9.47 -5.05
C LEU A 106 -18.73 10.37 -4.21
N GLY A 107 -19.94 10.64 -4.72
CA GLY A 107 -20.96 11.40 -4.00
C GLY A 107 -21.73 10.55 -2.97
N PRO A 108 -22.68 11.20 -2.23
CA PRO A 108 -23.43 10.52 -1.15
C PRO A 108 -24.18 9.26 -1.60
N GLU A 109 -24.81 9.27 -2.76
CA GLU A 109 -25.51 8.12 -3.32
C GLU A 109 -24.56 6.95 -3.61
N MET A 110 -23.36 7.26 -4.15
CA MET A 110 -22.34 6.26 -4.41
C MET A 110 -21.81 5.66 -3.11
N ILE A 111 -21.57 6.48 -2.08
CA ILE A 111 -21.16 6.03 -0.75
C ILE A 111 -22.21 5.09 -0.14
N ALA A 112 -23.47 5.44 -0.23
CA ALA A 112 -24.59 4.59 0.23
C ALA A 112 -24.61 3.26 -0.55
N ARG A 113 -24.40 3.29 -1.86
CA ARG A 113 -24.32 2.09 -2.71
C ARG A 113 -23.12 1.20 -2.35
N ILE A 114 -21.94 1.78 -2.07
CA ILE A 114 -20.77 1.05 -1.60
C ILE A 114 -21.04 0.36 -0.26
N ALA A 115 -21.67 1.06 0.68
CA ALA A 115 -22.05 0.50 1.98
C ALA A 115 -23.04 -0.67 1.83
N ALA A 116 -24.10 -0.49 1.01
CA ALA A 116 -25.09 -1.52 0.72
C ALA A 116 -24.48 -2.74 0.02
N ALA A 117 -23.48 -2.55 -0.84
CA ALA A 117 -22.74 -3.63 -1.49
C ALA A 117 -21.92 -4.50 -0.51
N GLY A 118 -21.77 -4.08 0.75
CA GLY A 118 -21.09 -4.81 1.82
C GLY A 118 -19.60 -5.00 1.55
N VAL A 119 -18.97 -3.99 1.00
CA VAL A 119 -17.52 -3.91 0.81
C VAL A 119 -16.82 -3.93 2.17
N ARG A 120 -15.72 -4.65 2.29
CA ARG A 120 -14.98 -4.80 3.55
C ARG A 120 -14.31 -3.50 4.01
N ALA A 121 -13.72 -2.75 3.07
CA ALA A 121 -13.01 -1.51 3.34
C ALA A 121 -12.99 -0.62 2.10
N VAL A 122 -12.85 0.67 2.32
CA VAL A 122 -12.63 1.66 1.27
C VAL A 122 -11.36 2.43 1.56
N SER A 123 -10.48 2.58 0.56
CA SER A 123 -9.28 3.41 0.69
C SER A 123 -9.36 4.62 -0.21
N VAL A 124 -9.07 5.79 0.35
CA VAL A 124 -8.93 7.06 -0.38
C VAL A 124 -7.59 7.71 -0.07
N SER A 125 -7.17 8.66 -0.88
CA SER A 125 -5.81 9.19 -0.73
C SER A 125 -5.83 10.65 -0.25
N LEU A 126 -4.97 10.94 0.76
CA LEU A 126 -4.69 12.28 1.27
C LEU A 126 -3.16 12.47 1.32
N ASP A 127 -2.58 13.24 0.39
CA ASP A 127 -1.12 13.37 0.24
C ASP A 127 -0.55 14.68 0.81
N GLY A 128 -1.37 15.58 1.31
CA GLY A 128 -0.95 16.83 1.92
C GLY A 128 -1.76 17.17 3.16
N ALA A 129 -1.11 17.85 4.11
CA ALA A 129 -1.76 18.35 5.33
C ALA A 129 -2.49 19.66 5.13
N THR A 130 -2.32 20.29 3.97
CA THR A 130 -2.93 21.57 3.57
C THR A 130 -3.44 21.47 2.13
N ALA A 131 -4.37 22.37 1.78
CA ALA A 131 -4.89 22.45 0.43
C ALA A 131 -3.77 22.67 -0.61
N ASP A 132 -2.86 23.60 -0.35
CA ASP A 132 -1.77 23.92 -1.28
C ASP A 132 -0.93 22.68 -1.65
N VAL A 133 -0.52 21.90 -0.65
CA VAL A 133 0.29 20.69 -0.88
C VAL A 133 -0.54 19.61 -1.56
N HIS A 134 -1.73 19.33 -1.05
CA HIS A 134 -2.56 18.24 -1.55
C HIS A 134 -3.03 18.51 -2.98
N ASP A 135 -3.58 19.68 -3.24
CA ASP A 135 -4.14 20.05 -4.53
C ASP A 135 -3.05 20.13 -5.61
N GLN A 136 -1.85 20.63 -5.25
CA GLN A 136 -0.71 20.62 -6.16
C GLN A 136 -0.30 19.18 -6.57
N ILE A 137 -0.34 18.22 -5.63
CA ILE A 137 -0.01 16.82 -5.90
C ILE A 137 -1.09 16.16 -6.75
N ARG A 138 -2.37 16.43 -6.44
CA ARG A 138 -3.52 15.83 -7.12
C ARG A 138 -3.84 16.51 -8.46
N GLY A 139 -3.38 17.76 -8.65
CA GLY A 139 -3.59 18.54 -9.88
C GLY A 139 -4.99 19.12 -10.00
N ILE A 140 -5.74 19.26 -8.90
CA ILE A 140 -7.10 19.79 -8.87
C ILE A 140 -7.26 20.74 -7.68
N PRO A 141 -7.56 22.04 -7.92
CA PRO A 141 -7.88 22.99 -6.87
C PRO A 141 -9.12 22.56 -6.06
N GLY A 142 -9.07 22.72 -4.74
CA GLY A 142 -10.16 22.37 -3.83
C GLY A 142 -10.24 20.89 -3.46
N HIS A 143 -9.46 20.04 -4.08
CA HIS A 143 -9.50 18.58 -3.88
C HIS A 143 -9.19 18.15 -2.43
N PHE A 144 -8.42 18.95 -1.68
CA PHE A 144 -8.18 18.73 -0.26
C PHE A 144 -9.48 18.70 0.55
N HIS A 145 -10.32 19.73 0.36
CA HIS A 145 -11.59 19.85 1.05
C HIS A 145 -12.59 18.76 0.64
N ASP A 146 -12.62 18.44 -0.66
CA ASP A 146 -13.44 17.34 -1.19
C ASP A 146 -13.00 16.01 -0.57
N THR A 147 -11.69 15.79 -0.44
CA THR A 147 -11.13 14.57 0.17
C THR A 147 -11.51 14.46 1.66
N LEU A 148 -11.39 15.54 2.44
CA LEU A 148 -11.81 15.50 3.84
C LEU A 148 -13.33 15.27 3.99
N THR A 149 -14.13 15.85 3.09
CA THR A 149 -15.59 15.65 3.05
C THR A 149 -15.94 14.20 2.72
N ALA A 150 -15.28 13.62 1.71
CA ALA A 150 -15.48 12.22 1.35
C ALA A 150 -15.07 11.26 2.49
N ILE A 151 -13.96 11.50 3.17
CA ILE A 151 -13.52 10.69 4.32
C ILE A 151 -14.58 10.73 5.43
N ARG A 152 -15.09 11.92 5.80
CA ARG A 152 -16.14 12.06 6.81
C ARG A 152 -17.39 11.28 6.42
N ALA A 153 -17.83 11.40 5.17
CA ALA A 153 -19.04 10.71 4.68
C ALA A 153 -18.86 9.19 4.68
N LEU A 154 -17.69 8.67 4.28
CA LEU A 154 -17.37 7.24 4.31
C LEU A 154 -17.35 6.70 5.74
N VAL A 155 -16.76 7.42 6.70
CA VAL A 155 -16.75 7.04 8.12
C VAL A 155 -18.17 7.09 8.71
N ALA A 156 -18.94 8.14 8.41
CA ALA A 156 -20.33 8.27 8.86
C ALA A 156 -21.25 7.18 8.30
N ALA A 157 -20.94 6.65 7.10
CA ALA A 157 -21.64 5.51 6.52
C ALA A 157 -21.25 4.15 7.17
N GLY A 158 -20.41 4.14 8.20
CA GLY A 158 -19.98 2.93 8.90
C GLY A 158 -18.97 2.07 8.14
N LEU A 159 -18.36 2.59 7.08
CA LEU A 159 -17.37 1.88 6.30
C LEU A 159 -16.02 1.83 7.02
N HIS A 160 -15.28 0.75 6.83
CA HIS A 160 -13.88 0.67 7.31
C HIS A 160 -12.98 1.49 6.37
N VAL A 161 -12.66 2.73 6.78
CA VAL A 161 -11.92 3.68 5.97
C VAL A 161 -10.42 3.56 6.21
N GLN A 162 -9.68 3.41 5.12
CA GLN A 162 -8.22 3.53 5.06
C GLN A 162 -7.86 4.81 4.31
N VAL A 163 -6.88 5.55 4.81
CA VAL A 163 -6.31 6.68 4.08
C VAL A 163 -4.90 6.35 3.63
N ASN A 164 -4.64 6.60 2.35
CA ASN A 164 -3.33 6.40 1.72
C ASN A 164 -2.62 7.75 1.61
N THR A 165 -1.35 7.82 2.00
CA THR A 165 -0.51 9.01 1.88
C THR A 165 0.80 8.64 1.22
N THR A 166 1.18 9.33 0.14
CA THR A 166 2.50 9.13 -0.47
C THR A 166 3.51 10.12 0.10
N VAL A 167 4.59 9.58 0.67
CA VAL A 167 5.71 10.36 1.19
C VAL A 167 6.60 10.80 0.03
N MET A 168 6.72 12.11 -0.13
CA MET A 168 7.54 12.80 -1.11
C MET A 168 8.26 13.96 -0.41
N ALA A 169 9.28 14.54 -1.02
CA ALA A 169 9.96 15.70 -0.45
C ALA A 169 8.98 16.85 -0.10
N ALA A 170 7.95 17.07 -0.93
CA ALA A 170 6.94 18.10 -0.72
C ALA A 170 5.95 17.80 0.42
N SER A 171 5.74 16.53 0.79
CA SER A 171 4.71 16.12 1.77
C SER A 171 5.28 15.66 3.12
N ALA A 172 6.56 15.30 3.18
CA ALA A 172 7.17 14.65 4.35
C ALA A 172 7.04 15.47 5.64
N ALA A 173 7.27 16.79 5.58
CA ALA A 173 7.17 17.67 6.75
C ALA A 173 5.73 17.82 7.28
N GLY A 174 4.71 17.49 6.50
CA GLY A 174 3.30 17.56 6.89
C GLY A 174 2.72 16.31 7.52
N LEU A 175 3.47 15.22 7.63
CA LEU A 175 2.94 13.91 8.06
C LEU A 175 2.33 13.93 9.47
N ALA A 176 2.88 14.72 10.39
CA ALA A 176 2.30 14.87 11.74
C ALA A 176 0.90 15.48 11.69
N ARG A 177 0.71 16.53 10.89
CA ARG A 177 -0.62 17.16 10.69
C ARG A 177 -1.59 16.23 10.00
N ILE A 178 -1.14 15.40 9.04
CA ILE A 178 -1.98 14.36 8.45
C ILE A 178 -2.43 13.39 9.54
N ALA A 179 -1.53 12.89 10.40
CA ALA A 179 -1.87 11.99 11.50
C ALA A 179 -2.95 12.60 12.42
N VAL A 180 -2.84 13.89 12.76
CA VAL A 180 -3.83 14.63 13.56
C VAL A 180 -5.19 14.70 12.85
N LEU A 181 -5.21 15.00 11.55
CA LEU A 181 -6.43 15.01 10.75
C LEU A 181 -7.11 13.63 10.73
N LEU A 182 -6.33 12.56 10.56
CA LEU A 182 -6.86 11.20 10.50
C LEU A 182 -7.44 10.73 11.84
N ASP A 183 -6.79 11.10 12.96
CA ASP A 183 -7.30 10.82 14.31
C ASP A 183 -8.65 11.54 14.54
N ALA A 184 -8.72 12.83 14.20
CA ALA A 184 -9.94 13.63 14.32
C ALA A 184 -11.08 13.15 13.39
N LEU A 185 -10.75 12.56 12.24
CA LEU A 185 -11.73 12.01 11.29
C LEU A 185 -12.19 10.59 11.64
N GLY A 186 -11.62 9.95 12.65
CA GLY A 186 -11.95 8.58 13.03
C GLY A 186 -11.56 7.53 11.99
N VAL A 187 -10.49 7.76 11.24
CA VAL A 187 -9.98 6.84 10.22
C VAL A 187 -9.48 5.55 10.87
N HIS A 188 -9.76 4.40 10.28
CA HIS A 188 -9.38 3.09 10.84
C HIS A 188 -7.94 2.69 10.56
N ALA A 189 -7.41 3.07 9.38
CA ALA A 189 -6.06 2.72 8.97
C ALA A 189 -5.41 3.85 8.17
N TRP A 190 -4.14 4.10 8.47
CA TRP A 190 -3.28 4.96 7.67
C TRP A 190 -2.24 4.09 6.96
N GLU A 191 -2.29 4.06 5.64
CA GLU A 191 -1.32 3.34 4.81
C GLU A 191 -0.40 4.33 4.12
N VAL A 192 0.88 4.28 4.49
CA VAL A 192 1.87 5.26 4.06
C VAL A 192 2.73 4.65 2.97
N PHE A 193 2.58 5.20 1.77
CA PHE A 193 3.32 4.82 0.59
C PHE A 193 4.62 5.62 0.51
N PHE A 194 5.71 4.96 0.28
CA PHE A 194 6.98 5.62 0.02
C PHE A 194 7.21 5.67 -1.49
N LEU A 195 7.46 6.86 -2.00
CA LEU A 195 7.55 7.10 -3.44
C LEU A 195 8.47 6.10 -4.15
N VAL A 196 7.96 5.50 -5.21
CA VAL A 196 8.74 4.80 -6.22
C VAL A 196 8.69 5.64 -7.49
N GLN A 197 9.85 5.96 -8.04
CA GLN A 197 9.95 6.77 -9.25
C GLN A 197 9.56 5.96 -10.49
N THR A 198 8.25 5.80 -10.68
CA THR A 198 7.63 5.11 -11.80
C THR A 198 6.42 5.89 -12.33
N GLY A 199 5.99 5.63 -13.56
CA GLY A 199 4.90 6.37 -14.19
C GLY A 199 5.16 7.88 -14.21
N ARG A 200 4.17 8.71 -13.86
CA ARG A 200 4.34 10.17 -13.73
C ARG A 200 5.21 10.59 -12.55
N GLY A 201 5.44 9.70 -11.60
CA GLY A 201 6.26 9.96 -10.41
C GLY A 201 7.77 10.00 -10.66
N THR A 202 8.26 9.76 -11.87
CA THR A 202 9.70 9.73 -12.21
C THR A 202 10.40 11.07 -11.97
N SER A 203 9.70 12.18 -12.09
CA SER A 203 10.22 13.54 -11.88
C SER A 203 9.94 14.12 -10.49
N ILE A 204 9.32 13.35 -9.59
CA ILE A 204 8.98 13.80 -8.25
C ILE A 204 10.17 13.64 -7.31
N GLY A 205 10.44 14.65 -6.49
CA GLY A 205 11.48 14.63 -5.47
C GLY A 205 11.17 13.58 -4.38
N ALA A 206 12.08 12.62 -4.26
CA ALA A 206 12.06 11.65 -3.14
C ALA A 206 12.79 12.26 -1.93
N ILE A 207 12.46 11.75 -0.75
CA ILE A 207 13.22 12.03 0.48
C ILE A 207 14.52 11.19 0.50
N THR A 208 15.47 11.59 1.31
CA THR A 208 16.77 10.88 1.48
C THR A 208 16.60 9.56 2.23
N PRO A 209 17.58 8.63 2.16
CA PRO A 209 17.54 7.39 2.94
C PRO A 209 17.40 7.62 4.44
N ASP A 210 18.04 8.62 5.01
CA ASP A 210 17.91 8.96 6.43
C ASP A 210 16.53 9.49 6.77
N GLU A 211 15.94 10.32 5.91
CA GLU A 211 14.57 10.79 6.07
C GLU A 211 13.55 9.64 5.92
N HIS A 212 13.81 8.62 5.09
CA HIS A 212 12.97 7.42 5.05
C HIS A 212 12.95 6.71 6.40
N ASP A 213 14.09 6.60 7.07
CA ASP A 213 14.20 6.00 8.40
C ASP A 213 13.52 6.87 9.48
N ASP A 214 13.71 8.21 9.41
CA ASP A 214 13.04 9.18 10.27
C ASP A 214 11.51 9.05 10.20
N VAL A 215 10.97 8.98 8.98
CA VAL A 215 9.54 8.79 8.76
C VAL A 215 9.07 7.44 9.33
N CYS A 216 9.84 6.36 9.17
CA CYS A 216 9.49 5.07 9.75
C CYS A 216 9.45 5.11 11.29
N HIS A 217 10.40 5.79 11.94
CA HIS A 217 10.37 5.98 13.39
C HIS A 217 9.17 6.84 13.83
N PHE A 218 8.89 7.93 13.11
CA PHE A 218 7.70 8.74 13.34
C PHE A 218 6.40 7.93 13.20
N LEU A 219 6.29 7.10 12.15
CA LEU A 219 5.12 6.24 11.92
C LEU A 219 4.91 5.21 13.05
N TYR A 220 5.98 4.73 13.66
CA TYR A 220 5.87 3.90 14.88
C TYR A 220 5.23 4.69 16.01
N ASP A 221 5.66 5.94 16.26
CA ASP A 221 5.06 6.78 17.30
C ASP A 221 3.61 7.17 16.95
N ALA A 222 3.33 7.52 15.69
CA ALA A 222 1.97 7.80 15.21
C ALA A 222 1.02 6.60 15.36
N SER A 223 1.54 5.36 15.30
CA SER A 223 0.73 4.15 15.48
C SER A 223 0.17 3.96 16.89
N GLN A 224 0.52 4.82 17.82
CA GLN A 224 0.00 4.84 19.19
C GLN A 224 -1.31 5.65 19.32
N HIS A 225 -1.83 6.17 18.23
CA HIS A 225 -3.10 6.93 18.17
C HIS A 225 -4.27 6.09 17.62
N GLY A 226 -5.34 6.74 17.14
CA GLY A 226 -6.64 6.10 16.84
C GLY A 226 -6.65 5.07 15.70
N PHE A 227 -5.64 5.03 14.84
CA PHE A 227 -5.59 4.23 13.62
C PHE A 227 -4.47 3.18 13.61
N VAL A 228 -4.61 2.19 12.74
CA VAL A 228 -3.53 1.23 12.42
C VAL A 228 -2.60 1.86 11.38
N VAL A 229 -1.28 1.77 11.58
CA VAL A 229 -0.28 2.23 10.59
C VAL A 229 0.26 1.04 9.81
N ARG A 230 0.31 1.21 8.47
CA ARG A 230 0.95 0.29 7.52
C ARG A 230 1.85 1.07 6.58
N THR A 231 2.79 0.38 5.96
CA THR A 231 3.65 0.98 4.93
C THR A 231 3.64 0.15 3.65
N VAL A 232 3.69 0.85 2.52
CA VAL A 232 3.90 0.30 1.19
C VAL A 232 5.21 0.85 0.65
N GLU A 233 6.02 0.01 0.02
CA GLU A 233 7.36 0.34 -0.49
C GLU A 233 8.35 0.81 0.59
N ALA A 234 8.07 0.52 1.86
CA ALA A 234 8.99 0.71 2.98
C ALA A 234 8.99 -0.53 3.90
N PRO A 235 9.35 -1.71 3.40
CA PRO A 235 9.36 -2.92 4.23
C PRO A 235 10.38 -2.83 5.38
N PHE A 236 11.37 -1.92 5.31
CA PHE A 236 12.30 -1.63 6.41
C PHE A 236 11.61 -0.99 7.65
N PHE A 237 10.38 -0.50 7.55
CA PHE A 237 9.56 -0.16 8.71
C PHE A 237 9.45 -1.32 9.71
N ARG A 238 9.46 -2.57 9.23
CA ARG A 238 9.43 -3.77 10.10
C ARG A 238 10.67 -3.88 10.98
N ARG A 239 11.85 -3.52 10.44
CA ARG A 239 13.09 -3.42 11.22
C ARG A 239 12.93 -2.38 12.34
N VAL A 240 12.41 -1.20 11.99
CA VAL A 240 12.16 -0.13 12.96
C VAL A 240 11.19 -0.60 14.04
N VAL A 241 10.07 -1.21 13.68
CA VAL A 241 9.09 -1.75 14.65
C VAL A 241 9.73 -2.79 15.57
N ALA A 242 10.53 -3.71 15.02
CA ALA A 242 11.23 -4.71 15.82
C ALA A 242 12.22 -4.08 16.80
N ALA A 243 13.06 -3.14 16.32
CA ALA A 243 14.04 -2.42 17.15
C ALA A 243 13.36 -1.59 18.25
N ARG A 244 12.32 -0.81 17.90
CA ARG A 244 11.58 0.01 18.88
C ARG A 244 10.85 -0.84 19.92
N ARG A 245 10.31 -1.98 19.56
CA ARG A 245 9.72 -2.95 20.52
C ARG A 245 10.76 -3.59 21.44
N ALA A 246 12.01 -3.72 20.97
CA ALA A 246 13.14 -4.17 21.78
C ALA A 246 13.78 -3.05 22.62
N GLY A 247 13.19 -1.84 22.65
CA GLY A 247 13.67 -0.72 23.48
C GLY A 247 14.71 0.18 22.80
N ALA A 248 14.98 0.00 21.50
CA ALA A 248 15.91 0.89 20.79
C ALA A 248 15.38 2.33 20.76
N ALA A 249 16.26 3.29 21.02
CA ALA A 249 15.96 4.71 20.92
C ALA A 249 15.66 5.12 19.47
N PRO A 250 14.78 6.11 19.26
CA PRO A 250 14.59 6.70 17.94
C PRO A 250 15.83 7.53 17.53
N PRO A 251 15.94 7.87 16.22
CA PRO A 251 17.02 8.73 15.75
C PRO A 251 16.89 10.16 16.32
N ASP A 252 18.03 10.81 16.53
CA ASP A 252 18.07 12.24 16.87
C ASP A 252 18.37 13.08 15.62
N ARG A 253 17.48 13.01 14.61
CA ARG A 253 17.59 13.74 13.36
C ARG A 253 16.48 14.78 13.20
N PRO A 254 16.71 15.86 12.40
CA PRO A 254 15.81 17.01 12.34
C PRO A 254 14.38 16.65 11.94
N LEU A 255 14.16 15.84 10.90
CA LEU A 255 12.82 15.50 10.41
C LEU A 255 12.03 14.71 11.46
N TYR A 256 12.66 13.67 12.06
CA TYR A 256 11.99 12.91 13.10
C TYR A 256 11.59 13.79 14.30
N ARG A 257 12.52 14.64 14.80
CA ARG A 257 12.26 15.56 15.93
C ARG A 257 11.11 16.51 15.63
N ALA A 258 11.08 17.11 14.44
CA ALA A 258 10.02 18.03 14.03
C ALA A 258 8.66 17.31 14.02
N LEU A 259 8.57 16.14 13.36
CA LEU A 259 7.33 15.39 13.25
C LEU A 259 6.81 14.91 14.60
N VAL A 260 7.67 14.35 15.46
CA VAL A 260 7.21 13.82 16.75
C VAL A 260 6.85 14.95 17.74
N SER A 261 7.56 16.09 17.67
CA SER A 261 7.23 17.26 18.50
C SER A 261 5.88 17.86 18.12
N GLU A 262 5.60 17.97 16.81
CA GLU A 262 4.31 18.43 16.31
C GLU A 262 3.18 17.47 16.70
N LEU A 263 3.38 16.16 16.52
CA LEU A 263 2.41 15.13 16.90
C LEU A 263 2.06 15.19 18.39
N ARG A 264 3.07 15.21 19.28
CA ARG A 264 2.88 15.25 20.73
C ARG A 264 2.19 16.53 21.21
N ARG A 265 2.44 17.66 20.55
CA ARG A 265 1.77 18.93 20.87
C ARG A 265 0.29 18.89 20.49
N ALA A 266 -0.04 18.28 19.33
CA ALA A 266 -1.41 18.27 18.82
C ALA A 266 -2.26 17.13 19.42
N LEU A 267 -1.65 15.99 19.74
CA LEU A 267 -2.28 14.83 20.36
C LEU A 267 -1.56 14.49 21.67
N PRO A 268 -1.75 15.29 22.74
CA PRO A 268 -1.11 15.07 24.03
C PRO A 268 -1.72 13.85 24.74
N GLY A 269 -0.90 13.20 25.57
CA GLY A 269 -1.34 12.10 26.43
C GLY A 269 -0.52 10.82 26.24
N PRO A 270 -0.73 9.82 27.11
CA PRO A 270 -0.08 8.53 26.97
C PRO A 270 -0.61 7.84 25.73
N GLY A 271 0.29 7.46 24.84
CA GLY A 271 -0.04 6.69 23.66
C GLY A 271 -0.64 5.32 24.01
N ARG A 272 -1.47 4.79 23.11
CA ARG A 272 -1.92 3.39 23.16
C ARG A 272 -0.76 2.47 22.78
N PRO A 273 -0.84 1.16 23.05
CA PRO A 273 0.12 0.21 22.49
C PRO A 273 0.22 0.38 20.97
N PRO A 274 1.45 0.38 20.41
CA PRO A 274 1.64 0.64 18.98
C PRO A 274 0.85 -0.32 18.08
N ARG A 275 0.05 0.23 17.19
CA ARG A 275 -0.76 -0.49 16.21
C ARG A 275 -0.07 -0.52 14.83
N ALA A 276 1.26 -0.64 14.85
CA ALA A 276 2.07 -0.84 13.65
C ALA A 276 1.85 -2.26 13.11
N HIS A 277 1.20 -2.36 11.95
CA HIS A 277 0.88 -3.66 11.35
C HIS A 277 2.02 -4.12 10.43
N THR A 278 2.54 -5.32 10.71
CA THR A 278 3.65 -5.90 9.95
C THR A 278 3.33 -7.34 9.56
N ALA A 279 2.51 -7.53 8.52
CA ALA A 279 2.13 -8.87 8.04
C ALA A 279 3.25 -9.62 7.29
N ALA A 280 4.46 -9.06 7.20
CA ALA A 280 5.59 -9.58 6.43
C ALA A 280 5.31 -9.73 4.93
N THR A 281 4.29 -9.05 4.41
CA THR A 281 4.01 -8.98 2.96
C THR A 281 4.99 -8.04 2.28
N ARG A 282 5.33 -8.30 1.02
CA ARG A 282 6.09 -7.42 0.12
C ARG A 282 5.73 -7.77 -1.32
N ASP A 283 6.23 -7.01 -2.27
CA ASP A 283 6.07 -7.31 -3.68
C ASP A 283 6.31 -8.81 -3.94
N GLY A 284 5.34 -9.52 -4.50
CA GLY A 284 5.43 -10.96 -4.77
C GLY A 284 5.44 -11.90 -3.56
N LYS A 285 5.38 -11.40 -2.33
CA LYS A 285 5.21 -12.20 -1.10
C LYS A 285 3.94 -11.77 -0.37
N GLY A 286 2.88 -12.53 -0.53
CA GLY A 286 1.57 -12.22 0.05
C GLY A 286 0.79 -11.13 -0.70
N ILE A 287 1.33 -10.61 -1.79
CA ILE A 287 0.72 -9.62 -2.68
C ILE A 287 0.90 -10.08 -4.11
N ILE A 288 -0.12 -9.88 -4.94
CA ILE A 288 -0.08 -10.00 -6.40
C ILE A 288 -0.96 -8.89 -7.01
N PHE A 289 -0.59 -8.43 -8.18
CA PHE A 289 -1.26 -7.34 -8.87
C PHE A 289 -1.65 -7.75 -10.29
N ILE A 290 -2.90 -7.49 -10.67
CA ILE A 290 -3.43 -7.73 -12.01
C ILE A 290 -3.73 -6.37 -12.65
N GLY A 291 -3.18 -6.15 -13.84
CA GLY A 291 -3.45 -4.98 -14.66
C GLY A 291 -4.83 -5.02 -15.29
N TYR A 292 -5.27 -3.89 -15.81
CA TYR A 292 -6.55 -3.75 -16.53
C TYR A 292 -6.69 -4.72 -17.70
N ASP A 293 -5.57 -5.07 -18.30
CA ASP A 293 -5.42 -5.95 -19.48
C ASP A 293 -5.19 -7.43 -19.12
N GLY A 294 -5.29 -7.78 -17.85
CA GLY A 294 -5.09 -9.14 -17.36
C GLY A 294 -3.62 -9.53 -17.13
N ASN A 295 -2.66 -8.66 -17.41
CA ASN A 295 -1.27 -8.93 -17.10
C ASN A 295 -1.07 -9.00 -15.58
N VAL A 296 -0.24 -9.94 -15.14
CA VAL A 296 0.06 -10.20 -13.73
C VAL A 296 1.44 -9.66 -13.38
N PHE A 297 1.54 -8.98 -12.24
CA PHE A 297 2.77 -8.35 -11.74
C PHE A 297 3.00 -8.71 -10.28
N PRO A 298 4.26 -8.69 -9.78
CA PRO A 298 4.55 -8.94 -8.35
C PRO A 298 3.86 -7.93 -7.42
N ALA A 299 3.74 -6.68 -7.85
CA ALA A 299 3.04 -5.57 -7.19
C ALA A 299 2.76 -4.44 -8.17
N GLY A 300 1.91 -3.49 -7.76
CA GLY A 300 1.51 -2.38 -8.62
C GLY A 300 2.63 -1.43 -9.02
N PHE A 301 3.72 -1.36 -8.25
CA PHE A 301 4.88 -0.50 -8.53
C PHE A 301 6.04 -1.23 -9.22
N LEU A 302 5.94 -2.55 -9.41
CA LEU A 302 6.98 -3.37 -10.05
C LEU A 302 6.45 -3.88 -11.41
N PRO A 303 6.71 -3.17 -12.52
CA PRO A 303 6.12 -3.43 -13.82
C PRO A 303 6.84 -4.58 -14.57
N LEU A 304 6.98 -5.72 -13.91
CA LEU A 304 7.52 -6.96 -14.48
C LEU A 304 6.38 -7.94 -14.71
N THR A 305 6.02 -8.15 -15.96
CA THR A 305 4.96 -9.10 -16.34
C THR A 305 5.39 -10.54 -16.05
N LEU A 306 4.60 -11.25 -15.24
CA LEU A 306 4.80 -12.65 -14.85
C LEU A 306 3.99 -13.61 -15.73
N GLY A 307 2.92 -13.13 -16.33
CA GLY A 307 1.98 -13.87 -17.16
C GLY A 307 0.70 -13.07 -17.38
N ASN A 308 -0.35 -13.71 -17.91
CA ASN A 308 -1.64 -13.08 -18.15
C ASN A 308 -2.78 -14.03 -17.75
N VAL A 309 -3.77 -13.54 -17.01
CA VAL A 309 -4.91 -14.33 -16.49
C VAL A 309 -5.83 -14.88 -17.58
N ARG A 310 -5.76 -14.37 -18.83
CA ARG A 310 -6.49 -14.91 -19.97
C ARG A 310 -5.92 -16.23 -20.49
N SER A 311 -4.63 -16.47 -20.30
CA SER A 311 -3.92 -17.64 -20.84
C SER A 311 -3.35 -18.56 -19.78
N GLN A 312 -3.24 -18.13 -18.53
CA GLN A 312 -2.62 -18.88 -17.43
C GLN A 312 -3.44 -18.73 -16.16
N ARG A 313 -3.47 -19.75 -15.32
CA ARG A 313 -4.12 -19.68 -14.00
C ARG A 313 -3.31 -18.78 -13.06
N LEU A 314 -3.99 -17.85 -12.38
CA LEU A 314 -3.37 -16.94 -11.42
C LEU A 314 -2.64 -17.70 -10.30
N SER A 315 -3.21 -18.83 -9.86
CA SER A 315 -2.61 -19.71 -8.86
C SER A 315 -1.26 -20.28 -9.31
N GLN A 316 -1.14 -20.71 -10.57
CA GLN A 316 0.11 -21.21 -11.16
C GLN A 316 1.15 -20.07 -11.30
N ILE A 317 0.74 -18.92 -11.85
CA ILE A 317 1.64 -17.75 -11.93
C ILE A 317 2.18 -17.42 -10.53
N TYR A 318 1.32 -17.35 -9.51
CA TYR A 318 1.75 -17.01 -8.16
C TYR A 318 2.70 -18.04 -7.56
N THR A 319 2.43 -19.34 -7.70
CA THR A 319 3.22 -20.39 -7.06
C THR A 319 4.52 -20.72 -7.79
N ASP A 320 4.51 -20.68 -9.12
CA ASP A 320 5.56 -21.30 -9.95
C ASP A 320 6.56 -20.30 -10.52
N ASP A 321 6.19 -19.02 -10.61
CA ASP A 321 7.08 -18.02 -11.16
C ASP A 321 8.42 -17.93 -10.41
N PRO A 322 9.57 -18.01 -11.12
CA PRO A 322 10.91 -18.04 -10.50
C PRO A 322 11.23 -16.79 -9.70
N LEU A 323 10.80 -15.60 -10.17
CA LEU A 323 11.04 -14.33 -9.49
C LEU A 323 10.26 -14.29 -8.17
N LEU A 324 8.99 -14.69 -8.19
CA LEU A 324 8.16 -14.74 -6.98
C LEU A 324 8.72 -15.73 -5.96
N ARG A 325 9.22 -16.88 -6.40
CA ARG A 325 9.89 -17.86 -5.55
C ARG A 325 11.15 -17.28 -4.92
N ALA A 326 11.98 -16.58 -5.71
CA ALA A 326 13.19 -15.92 -5.20
C ALA A 326 12.86 -14.84 -4.16
N ILE A 327 11.86 -14.00 -4.43
CA ILE A 327 11.40 -12.95 -3.50
C ILE A 327 10.90 -13.56 -2.20
N ARG A 328 10.06 -14.62 -2.27
CA ARG A 328 9.52 -15.28 -1.07
C ARG A 328 10.61 -15.95 -0.23
N ALA A 329 11.61 -16.53 -0.88
CA ALA A 329 12.76 -17.16 -0.23
C ALA A 329 13.85 -16.15 0.21
N ALA A 330 13.59 -14.83 0.07
CA ALA A 330 14.54 -13.76 0.39
C ALA A 330 15.92 -13.90 -0.31
N ARG A 331 15.94 -14.45 -1.53
CA ARG A 331 17.16 -14.59 -2.34
C ARG A 331 17.52 -13.26 -2.99
N PHE A 332 17.99 -12.34 -2.19
CA PHE A 332 18.38 -11.00 -2.65
C PHE A 332 19.88 -10.91 -2.89
N THR A 333 20.31 -9.85 -3.58
CA THR A 333 21.71 -9.54 -3.84
C THR A 333 22.14 -8.25 -3.13
N GLY A 334 23.44 -8.03 -3.06
CA GLY A 334 24.03 -6.87 -2.40
C GLY A 334 23.67 -6.78 -0.92
N ARG A 335 23.53 -5.57 -0.39
CA ARG A 335 23.21 -5.33 1.05
C ARG A 335 21.94 -6.03 1.54
N CYS A 336 20.91 -6.13 0.71
CA CYS A 336 19.70 -6.84 1.09
C CYS A 336 19.93 -8.35 1.23
N GLY A 337 20.82 -8.94 0.43
CA GLY A 337 21.16 -10.36 0.48
C GLY A 337 21.94 -10.77 1.73
N SER A 338 22.86 -9.91 2.19
CA SER A 338 23.63 -10.13 3.43
C SER A 338 22.95 -9.58 4.70
N CYS A 339 21.75 -8.99 4.56
CA CYS A 339 21.08 -8.33 5.68
C CYS A 339 20.44 -9.34 6.65
N PRO A 340 20.65 -9.21 7.98
CA PRO A 340 19.99 -10.07 8.97
C PRO A 340 18.45 -9.94 8.96
N TYR A 341 17.94 -8.86 8.37
CA TYR A 341 16.50 -8.64 8.19
C TYR A 341 15.98 -9.04 6.79
N ALA A 342 16.75 -9.78 5.99
CA ALA A 342 16.37 -10.12 4.61
C ALA A 342 14.97 -10.77 4.51
N ASP A 343 14.66 -11.73 5.35
CA ASP A 343 13.35 -12.39 5.35
C ASP A 343 12.24 -11.49 5.92
N LEU A 344 12.50 -10.79 7.01
CA LEU A 344 11.54 -9.88 7.64
C LEU A 344 11.20 -8.68 6.75
N CYS A 345 12.24 -8.08 6.13
CA CYS A 345 12.19 -6.82 5.38
C CYS A 345 12.30 -7.05 3.87
N GLY A 346 13.50 -7.37 3.42
CA GLY A 346 13.86 -7.59 2.01
C GLY A 346 13.92 -6.32 1.14
N GLY A 347 13.68 -5.12 1.68
CA GLY A 347 13.65 -3.86 0.92
C GLY A 347 12.50 -3.77 -0.10
N SER A 348 12.26 -2.58 -0.65
CA SER A 348 11.33 -2.37 -1.77
C SER A 348 11.91 -2.97 -3.06
N ARG A 349 11.22 -3.93 -3.63
CA ARG A 349 11.64 -4.57 -4.88
C ARG A 349 11.39 -3.65 -6.07
N ALA A 350 10.29 -2.90 -6.00
CA ALA A 350 9.94 -1.90 -7.00
C ALA A 350 10.99 -0.78 -7.05
N ARG A 351 11.43 -0.25 -5.88
CA ARG A 351 12.45 0.80 -5.85
C ARG A 351 13.82 0.28 -6.28
N ALA A 352 14.19 -0.93 -5.88
CA ALA A 352 15.44 -1.55 -6.35
C ALA A 352 15.44 -1.68 -7.89
N TYR A 353 14.32 -2.10 -8.47
CA TYR A 353 14.14 -2.20 -9.92
C TYR A 353 14.19 -0.82 -10.60
N ALA A 354 13.43 0.15 -10.11
CA ALA A 354 13.40 1.52 -10.66
C ALA A 354 14.79 2.20 -10.64
N ALA A 355 15.64 1.84 -9.67
CA ALA A 355 17.01 2.31 -9.56
C ALA A 355 18.03 1.51 -10.42
N GLY A 356 17.58 0.64 -11.32
CA GLY A 356 18.44 -0.16 -12.20
C GLY A 356 19.18 -1.30 -11.51
N ARG A 357 18.81 -1.66 -10.26
CA ARG A 357 19.49 -2.73 -9.48
C ARG A 357 18.83 -4.10 -9.66
N GLY A 358 17.82 -4.17 -10.51
CA GLY A 358 16.97 -5.36 -10.69
C GLY A 358 16.04 -5.63 -9.50
N PRO A 359 15.04 -6.53 -9.68
CA PRO A 359 14.01 -6.78 -8.67
C PRO A 359 14.52 -7.52 -7.43
N LEU A 360 15.71 -8.12 -7.49
CA LEU A 360 16.36 -8.80 -6.37
C LEU A 360 17.51 -7.98 -5.76
N GLY A 361 17.82 -6.82 -6.31
CA GLY A 361 18.90 -5.93 -5.86
C GLY A 361 18.61 -5.22 -4.54
N SER A 362 19.58 -4.45 -4.06
CA SER A 362 19.44 -3.68 -2.81
C SER A 362 18.53 -2.47 -2.98
N ASP A 363 17.63 -2.24 -2.02
CA ASP A 363 16.81 -1.04 -1.94
C ASP A 363 17.70 0.20 -1.65
N PRO A 364 17.76 1.20 -2.55
CA PRO A 364 18.60 2.38 -2.35
C PRO A 364 18.14 3.29 -1.21
N ALA A 365 16.87 3.22 -0.81
CA ALA A 365 16.33 4.08 0.24
C ALA A 365 16.55 3.56 1.66
N CYS A 366 17.12 2.36 1.82
CA CYS A 366 17.41 1.83 3.14
C CYS A 366 18.77 2.35 3.66
N PRO A 367 18.84 3.10 4.78
CA PRO A 367 20.12 3.57 5.33
C PRO A 367 20.84 2.49 6.14
N PHE A 368 20.16 1.39 6.49
CA PHE A 368 20.75 0.34 7.32
C PHE A 368 21.94 -0.33 6.62
N GLN A 369 23.07 -0.34 7.30
CA GLN A 369 24.27 -1.05 6.90
C GLN A 369 24.38 -2.32 7.75
N PRO A 370 24.27 -3.52 7.16
CA PRO A 370 24.60 -4.74 7.89
C PRO A 370 26.05 -4.68 8.37
N ALA A 371 26.31 -5.07 9.60
CA ALA A 371 27.69 -5.31 10.02
C ALA A 371 28.30 -6.33 9.04
N HIS A 372 29.50 -6.03 8.52
CA HIS A 372 30.23 -7.05 7.77
C HIS A 372 30.38 -8.27 8.67
N PRO A 373 30.09 -9.49 8.21
CA PRO A 373 30.57 -10.66 8.92
C PRO A 373 32.09 -10.48 9.00
N GLU A 374 32.61 -10.39 10.23
CA GLU A 374 34.05 -10.41 10.44
C GLU A 374 34.61 -11.57 9.62
N ALA A 375 35.61 -11.28 8.78
CA ALA A 375 36.32 -12.31 8.09
C ALA A 375 36.84 -13.29 9.17
N ILE A 376 36.30 -14.50 9.19
CA ILE A 376 36.83 -15.56 10.03
C ILE A 376 38.29 -15.70 9.57
N PRO A 377 39.31 -15.46 10.42
CA PRO A 377 40.68 -15.69 10.04
C PRO A 377 40.82 -17.16 9.65
N ALA A 378 41.48 -17.40 8.51
CA ALA A 378 41.69 -18.72 7.94
C ALA A 378 42.55 -19.61 8.86
#